data_3b4c6263f7dd539d3f3b525ababf18c6
#
_entry.id   3b4c6263f7dd539d3f3b525ababf18c6
#
_cell.length_a   1.000
_cell.length_b   1.000
_cell.length_c   1.000
_cell.angle_alpha   90.00
_cell.angle_beta   90.00
_cell.angle_gamma   90.00
#
_symmetry.space_group_name_H-M   'P 1'
#
loop_
_entity.id
_entity.type
_entity.pdbx_description
1 polymer ?
#
loop_
_entity_poly.entity_id
_entity_poly.type
_entity_poly.pdbx_seq_one_letter_code
_entity_poly.pdbx_strand_id
1 'polypeptide(L)'
;MEKIIQITSGKGPLECQWVVAKVLKVFLQEATQTGIDYTILSREEGDANLTVKSVTLQLKGKELAPFLKTWLGTVCWVGKSAFRKFHQRSNWYIGIFELEQLQRQTFSERDVQFQTTRSQGSGGQNVNKVNTAVRATHLPTGVSVFAQDSRSQLENKKLALARLKEKLAEVELQQLAEQAQNHWNNHTQVQRGNPVRTFKGTDFKSTYVEKSYKKKRAEAKREIRRLTDE
;
A
#
# COMPACT_ATOMS: atom_id res chain seq x y z
N MET A 1 -14.42 -8.97 2.93
CA MET A 1 -13.40 -7.90 2.94
C MET A 1 -12.45 -8.12 1.78
N GLU A 2 -11.90 -7.03 1.26
CA GLU A 2 -10.94 -7.06 0.14
C GLU A 2 -9.74 -6.21 0.52
N LYS A 3 -8.53 -6.70 0.25
CA LYS A 3 -7.27 -6.03 0.56
C LYS A 3 -6.25 -6.29 -0.54
N ILE A 4 -5.39 -5.31 -0.78
CA ILE A 4 -4.24 -5.45 -1.67
C ILE A 4 -2.98 -5.58 -0.80
N ILE A 5 -2.15 -6.57 -1.11
CA ILE A 5 -0.87 -6.77 -0.43
C ILE A 5 0.28 -6.82 -1.43
N GLN A 6 1.44 -6.41 -0.97
CA GLN A 6 2.69 -6.52 -1.70
C GLN A 6 3.66 -7.42 -0.93
N ILE A 7 4.23 -8.42 -1.60
CA ILE A 7 5.35 -9.22 -1.11
C ILE A 7 6.58 -8.79 -1.89
N THR A 8 7.62 -8.33 -1.20
CA THR A 8 8.79 -7.75 -1.86
C THR A 8 10.12 -8.15 -1.21
N SER A 9 11.13 -8.34 -2.05
CA SER A 9 12.52 -8.51 -1.61
C SER A 9 13.18 -7.19 -1.19
N GLY A 10 12.55 -6.07 -1.46
CA GLY A 10 13.16 -4.76 -1.30
C GLY A 10 14.42 -4.61 -2.15
N LYS A 11 15.43 -3.94 -1.60
CA LYS A 11 16.79 -3.88 -2.17
C LYS A 11 17.64 -5.12 -1.82
N GLY A 12 16.97 -6.24 -1.53
CA GLY A 12 17.65 -7.49 -1.18
C GLY A 12 18.31 -8.17 -2.37
N PRO A 13 19.35 -8.98 -2.12
CA PRO A 13 20.03 -9.74 -3.16
C PRO A 13 19.17 -10.89 -3.69
N LEU A 14 19.70 -11.67 -4.65
CA LEU A 14 19.04 -12.81 -5.31
C LEU A 14 18.40 -13.79 -4.32
N GLU A 15 19.03 -14.01 -3.18
CA GLU A 15 18.49 -14.87 -2.12
C GLU A 15 17.14 -14.36 -1.61
N CYS A 16 16.99 -13.04 -1.43
CA CYS A 16 15.72 -12.44 -1.03
C CYS A 16 14.66 -12.57 -2.13
N GLN A 17 15.05 -12.41 -3.40
CA GLN A 17 14.14 -12.62 -4.54
C GLN A 17 13.68 -14.08 -4.64
N TRP A 18 14.56 -15.03 -4.37
CA TRP A 18 14.21 -16.44 -4.27
C TRP A 18 13.26 -16.72 -3.09
N VAL A 19 13.53 -16.09 -1.96
CA VAL A 19 12.66 -16.20 -0.77
C VAL A 19 11.26 -15.66 -1.08
N VAL A 20 11.12 -14.54 -1.81
CA VAL A 20 9.81 -14.03 -2.25
C VAL A 20 9.04 -15.10 -3.04
N ALA A 21 9.68 -15.77 -4.01
CA ALA A 21 9.03 -16.80 -4.81
C ALA A 21 8.57 -18.00 -3.95
N LYS A 22 9.36 -18.41 -2.96
CA LYS A 22 9.03 -19.52 -2.05
C LYS A 22 7.93 -19.12 -1.06
N VAL A 23 8.03 -17.94 -0.46
CA VAL A 23 7.01 -17.40 0.47
C VAL A 23 5.69 -17.21 -0.26
N LEU A 24 5.69 -16.69 -1.48
CA LEU A 24 4.49 -16.57 -2.29
C LEU A 24 3.76 -17.92 -2.43
N LYS A 25 4.49 -18.99 -2.73
CA LYS A 25 3.89 -20.33 -2.85
C LYS A 25 3.20 -20.77 -1.55
N VAL A 26 3.89 -20.62 -0.41
CA VAL A 26 3.33 -20.98 0.90
C VAL A 26 2.13 -20.09 1.25
N PHE A 27 2.25 -18.79 1.00
CA PHE A 27 1.19 -17.82 1.24
C PHE A 27 -0.09 -18.16 0.47
N LEU A 28 0.03 -18.47 -0.82
CA LEU A 28 -1.12 -18.84 -1.66
C LEU A 28 -1.74 -20.17 -1.24
N GLN A 29 -0.93 -21.14 -0.82
CA GLN A 29 -1.44 -22.41 -0.27
C GLN A 29 -2.23 -22.20 1.02
N GLU A 30 -1.71 -21.41 1.97
CA GLU A 30 -2.42 -21.10 3.22
C GLU A 30 -3.68 -20.26 2.94
N ALA A 31 -3.64 -19.30 2.01
CA ALA A 31 -4.81 -18.51 1.62
C ALA A 31 -5.94 -19.40 1.07
N THR A 32 -5.60 -20.34 0.18
CA THR A 32 -6.57 -21.30 -0.35
C THR A 32 -7.17 -22.19 0.74
N GLN A 33 -6.33 -22.68 1.68
CA GLN A 33 -6.79 -23.50 2.81
C GLN A 33 -7.75 -22.75 3.75
N THR A 34 -7.58 -21.44 3.89
CA THR A 34 -8.44 -20.57 4.71
C THR A 34 -9.65 -20.00 3.95
N GLY A 35 -9.87 -20.43 2.69
CA GLY A 35 -10.99 -19.97 1.87
C GLY A 35 -10.87 -18.50 1.45
N ILE A 36 -9.64 -18.02 1.27
CA ILE A 36 -9.36 -16.68 0.77
C ILE A 36 -9.05 -16.76 -0.73
N ASP A 37 -9.86 -16.08 -1.53
CA ASP A 37 -9.64 -15.92 -2.96
C ASP A 37 -8.53 -14.92 -3.21
N TYR A 38 -7.72 -15.16 -4.24
CA TYR A 38 -6.65 -14.26 -4.61
C TYR A 38 -6.57 -14.03 -6.12
N THR A 39 -6.12 -12.85 -6.48
CA THR A 39 -5.79 -12.46 -7.86
C THR A 39 -4.43 -11.79 -7.88
N ILE A 40 -3.55 -12.22 -8.77
CA ILE A 40 -2.25 -11.58 -8.97
C ILE A 40 -2.46 -10.34 -9.84
N LEU A 41 -2.23 -9.14 -9.27
CA LEU A 41 -2.37 -7.86 -9.99
C LEU A 41 -1.11 -7.51 -10.76
N SER A 42 0.06 -7.73 -10.16
CA SER A 42 1.36 -7.50 -10.80
C SER A 42 2.40 -8.45 -10.26
N ARG A 43 3.39 -8.78 -11.09
CA ARG A 43 4.55 -9.59 -10.71
C ARG A 43 5.77 -9.01 -11.41
N GLU A 44 6.78 -8.67 -10.64
CA GLU A 44 8.08 -8.26 -11.11
C GLU A 44 9.04 -9.45 -11.01
N GLU A 45 9.53 -9.93 -12.16
CA GLU A 45 10.45 -11.06 -12.20
C GLU A 45 11.80 -10.69 -11.58
N GLY A 46 12.45 -11.67 -11.01
CA GLY A 46 13.79 -11.51 -10.43
C GLY A 46 14.90 -11.53 -11.47
N ASP A 47 16.11 -11.27 -11.00
CA ASP A 47 17.31 -11.19 -11.84
C ASP A 47 17.86 -12.59 -12.20
N ALA A 48 17.27 -13.67 -11.69
CA ALA A 48 17.63 -15.06 -11.99
C ALA A 48 16.36 -15.92 -12.14
N ASN A 49 16.51 -17.08 -12.78
CA ASN A 49 15.41 -18.03 -12.94
C ASN A 49 14.83 -18.44 -11.57
N LEU A 50 13.50 -18.58 -11.50
CA LEU A 50 12.76 -18.93 -10.29
C LEU A 50 12.86 -17.91 -9.15
N THR A 51 13.20 -16.67 -9.45
CA THR A 51 13.23 -15.57 -8.50
C THR A 51 12.16 -14.52 -8.84
N VAL A 52 11.67 -13.80 -7.82
CA VAL A 52 10.66 -12.74 -7.95
C VAL A 52 11.10 -11.57 -7.08
N LYS A 53 11.15 -10.37 -7.65
CA LYS A 53 11.47 -9.13 -6.90
C LYS A 53 10.30 -8.71 -6.05
N SER A 54 9.13 -8.62 -6.66
CA SER A 54 7.92 -8.17 -6.02
C SER A 54 6.68 -8.82 -6.65
N VAL A 55 5.64 -9.02 -5.85
CA VAL A 55 4.33 -9.43 -6.32
C VAL A 55 3.25 -8.67 -5.56
N THR A 56 2.25 -8.19 -6.30
CA THR A 56 1.07 -7.54 -5.72
C THR A 56 -0.13 -8.45 -5.92
N LEU A 57 -0.85 -8.71 -4.84
CA LEU A 57 -1.98 -9.61 -4.78
C LEU A 57 -3.20 -8.86 -4.27
N GLN A 58 -4.32 -9.10 -4.90
CA GLN A 58 -5.64 -8.76 -4.37
C GLN A 58 -6.19 -9.99 -3.67
N LEU A 59 -6.62 -9.82 -2.43
CA LEU A 59 -7.16 -10.89 -1.59
C LEU A 59 -8.60 -10.57 -1.22
N LYS A 60 -9.47 -11.59 -1.26
CA LYS A 60 -10.88 -11.45 -0.93
C LYS A 60 -11.35 -12.62 -0.07
N GLY A 61 -11.95 -12.32 1.08
CA GLY A 61 -12.43 -13.36 1.99
C GLY A 61 -13.00 -12.83 3.29
N LYS A 62 -13.65 -13.70 4.06
CA LYS A 62 -14.22 -13.36 5.37
C LYS A 62 -13.14 -13.30 6.45
N GLU A 63 -12.25 -14.30 6.47
CA GLU A 63 -11.17 -14.46 7.46
C GLU A 63 -9.87 -13.74 7.08
N LEU A 64 -9.95 -12.68 6.24
CA LEU A 64 -8.80 -11.99 5.70
C LEU A 64 -7.98 -11.25 6.77
N ALA A 65 -8.65 -10.59 7.73
CA ALA A 65 -7.95 -9.80 8.76
C ALA A 65 -7.11 -10.68 9.71
N PRO A 66 -7.61 -11.78 10.29
CA PRO A 66 -6.78 -12.67 11.12
C PRO A 66 -5.67 -13.34 10.31
N PHE A 67 -5.92 -13.73 9.06
CA PHE A 67 -4.89 -14.27 8.16
C PHE A 67 -3.76 -13.28 7.93
N LEU A 68 -4.07 -12.05 7.51
CA LEU A 68 -3.06 -11.02 7.24
C LEU A 68 -2.25 -10.65 8.49
N LYS A 69 -2.87 -10.65 9.67
CA LYS A 69 -2.15 -10.40 10.94
C LYS A 69 -0.99 -11.37 11.18
N THR A 70 -1.05 -12.58 10.63
CA THR A 70 0.02 -13.58 10.75
C THR A 70 1.11 -13.42 9.69
N TRP A 71 0.87 -12.61 8.66
CA TRP A 71 1.76 -12.46 7.51
C TRP A 71 2.37 -11.06 7.36
N LEU A 72 1.62 -10.00 7.70
CA LEU A 72 2.07 -8.62 7.52
C LEU A 72 3.31 -8.31 8.35
N GLY A 73 4.31 -7.74 7.70
CA GLY A 73 5.59 -7.37 8.29
C GLY A 73 6.77 -8.05 7.62
N THR A 74 7.84 -8.26 8.39
CA THR A 74 9.07 -8.88 7.89
C THR A 74 9.03 -10.39 8.02
N VAL A 75 9.39 -11.09 6.95
CA VAL A 75 9.56 -12.55 6.93
C VAL A 75 11.04 -12.86 6.77
N CYS A 76 11.56 -13.80 7.52
CA CYS A 76 12.96 -14.23 7.49
C CYS A 76 13.08 -15.66 6.97
N TRP A 77 14.02 -15.88 6.07
CA TRP A 77 14.51 -17.23 5.75
C TRP A 77 15.92 -17.42 6.29
N VAL A 78 16.13 -18.55 6.95
CA VAL A 78 17.42 -18.94 7.52
C VAL A 78 17.96 -20.13 6.72
N GLY A 79 18.99 -19.87 5.91
CA GLY A 79 19.61 -20.88 5.08
C GLY A 79 20.85 -20.37 4.35
N LYS A 80 21.67 -21.30 3.89
CA LYS A 80 22.87 -20.96 3.09
C LYS A 80 22.46 -20.50 1.70
N SER A 81 23.17 -19.51 1.14
CA SER A 81 22.96 -19.04 -0.22
C SER A 81 23.20 -20.17 -1.23
N ALA A 82 22.25 -20.35 -2.14
CA ALA A 82 22.43 -21.21 -3.32
C ALA A 82 23.15 -20.48 -4.49
N PHE A 83 23.18 -19.15 -4.43
CA PHE A 83 23.71 -18.30 -5.50
C PHE A 83 25.17 -17.91 -5.27
N ARG A 84 25.61 -17.86 -4.02
CA ARG A 84 26.95 -17.41 -3.63
C ARG A 84 27.64 -18.46 -2.76
N LYS A 85 28.68 -19.11 -3.29
CA LYS A 85 29.52 -20.06 -2.55
C LYS A 85 30.25 -19.31 -1.41
N PHE A 86 30.35 -19.95 -0.24
CA PHE A 86 31.09 -19.45 0.95
C PHE A 86 30.57 -18.15 1.56
N HIS A 87 29.34 -17.72 1.20
CA HIS A 87 28.74 -16.54 1.82
C HIS A 87 28.35 -16.85 3.27
N GLN A 88 28.87 -16.06 4.21
CA GLN A 88 28.67 -16.30 5.64
C GLN A 88 27.27 -15.92 6.14
N ARG A 89 26.57 -15.02 5.43
CA ARG A 89 25.22 -14.60 5.81
C ARG A 89 24.21 -15.72 5.55
N SER A 90 23.40 -16.02 6.59
CA SER A 90 22.35 -17.05 6.54
C SER A 90 20.93 -16.50 6.71
N ASN A 91 20.76 -15.23 7.09
CA ASN A 91 19.45 -14.65 7.34
C ASN A 91 19.04 -13.71 6.20
N TRP A 92 17.89 -14.00 5.56
CA TRP A 92 17.40 -13.29 4.39
C TRP A 92 15.99 -12.76 4.69
N TYR A 93 15.82 -11.46 4.56
CA TYR A 93 14.59 -10.78 4.95
C TYR A 93 13.85 -10.28 3.73
N ILE A 94 12.53 -10.46 3.75
CA ILE A 94 11.58 -9.90 2.80
C ILE A 94 10.47 -9.18 3.55
N GLY A 95 9.74 -8.30 2.86
CA GLY A 95 8.62 -7.56 3.43
C GLY A 95 7.27 -7.99 2.84
N ILE A 96 6.24 -7.99 3.66
CA ILE A 96 4.85 -8.14 3.25
C ILE A 96 4.08 -6.94 3.79
N PHE A 97 3.54 -6.12 2.89
CA PHE A 97 2.88 -4.85 3.21
C PHE A 97 1.44 -4.85 2.67
N GLU A 98 0.55 -4.26 3.43
CA GLU A 98 -0.79 -3.90 2.95
C GLU A 98 -0.68 -2.60 2.16
N LEU A 99 -1.32 -2.56 0.99
CA LEU A 99 -1.40 -1.37 0.16
C LEU A 99 -2.80 -0.78 0.26
N GLU A 100 -2.87 0.52 0.36
CA GLU A 100 -4.14 1.23 0.31
C GLU A 100 -4.75 1.12 -1.09
N GLN A 101 -6.03 0.81 -1.12
CA GLN A 101 -6.79 0.73 -2.36
C GLN A 101 -7.34 2.11 -2.68
N LEU A 102 -6.87 2.74 -3.78
CA LEU A 102 -7.54 3.93 -4.28
C LEU A 102 -8.95 3.54 -4.75
N GLN A 103 -9.93 4.08 -4.09
CA GLN A 103 -11.29 4.06 -4.62
C GLN A 103 -11.32 5.03 -5.82
N ARG A 104 -11.30 4.49 -7.04
CA ARG A 104 -11.56 5.29 -8.23
C ARG A 104 -12.99 5.81 -8.13
N GLN A 105 -13.11 7.09 -7.85
CA GLN A 105 -14.41 7.77 -7.89
C GLN A 105 -14.69 8.15 -9.34
N THR A 106 -15.63 7.43 -9.95
CA THR A 106 -16.11 7.80 -11.29
C THR A 106 -16.83 9.13 -11.19
N PHE A 107 -16.37 10.12 -11.98
CA PHE A 107 -17.00 11.43 -12.03
C PHE A 107 -18.46 11.30 -12.51
N SER A 108 -19.39 11.82 -11.73
CA SER A 108 -20.78 11.99 -12.12
C SER A 108 -21.20 13.46 -11.99
N GLU A 109 -21.86 13.99 -12.99
CA GLU A 109 -22.36 15.37 -12.93
C GLU A 109 -23.43 15.56 -11.84
N ARG A 110 -24.07 14.48 -11.38
CA ARG A 110 -25.04 14.47 -10.28
C ARG A 110 -24.39 14.78 -8.92
N ASP A 111 -23.10 14.50 -8.81
CA ASP A 111 -22.33 14.71 -7.59
C ASP A 111 -21.70 16.12 -7.54
N VAL A 112 -22.07 16.99 -8.50
CA VAL A 112 -21.57 18.36 -8.57
C VAL A 112 -22.64 19.33 -8.05
N GLN A 113 -22.30 20.03 -6.98
CA GLN A 113 -23.11 21.14 -6.47
C GLN A 113 -22.66 22.46 -7.08
N PHE A 114 -23.60 23.22 -7.63
CA PHE A 114 -23.36 24.54 -8.18
C PHE A 114 -23.88 25.61 -7.23
N GLN A 115 -23.04 26.61 -6.97
CA GLN A 115 -23.40 27.78 -6.18
C GLN A 115 -23.11 29.05 -7.02
N THR A 116 -24.12 29.89 -7.20
CA THR A 116 -23.96 31.16 -7.92
C THR A 116 -23.60 32.28 -6.93
N THR A 117 -22.63 33.10 -7.34
CA THR A 117 -22.14 34.22 -6.53
C THR A 117 -21.90 35.44 -7.41
N ARG A 118 -21.70 36.59 -6.77
CA ARG A 118 -21.29 37.80 -7.48
C ARG A 118 -19.86 37.64 -7.97
N SER A 119 -19.55 38.19 -9.17
CA SER A 119 -18.21 38.23 -9.68
C SER A 119 -17.35 39.15 -8.82
N GLN A 120 -16.09 38.78 -8.62
CA GLN A 120 -15.10 39.63 -7.95
C GLN A 120 -14.36 40.44 -9.01
N GLY A 121 -14.37 41.76 -8.89
CA GLY A 121 -13.69 42.67 -9.83
C GLY A 121 -13.85 44.15 -9.47
N SER A 122 -13.18 45.03 -10.19
CA SER A 122 -13.34 46.48 -10.08
C SER A 122 -14.79 46.87 -10.33
N GLY A 123 -15.45 47.36 -9.30
CA GLY A 123 -16.90 47.55 -9.20
C GLY A 123 -17.55 48.31 -10.35
N GLY A 124 -18.76 47.93 -10.65
CA GLY A 124 -19.69 48.56 -11.58
C GLY A 124 -21.11 48.17 -11.25
N GLN A 125 -22.12 48.88 -11.80
CA GLN A 125 -23.49 48.66 -11.45
C GLN A 125 -23.99 47.21 -11.70
N ASN A 126 -23.45 46.53 -12.72
CA ASN A 126 -23.79 45.12 -13.03
C ASN A 126 -23.08 44.11 -12.13
N VAL A 127 -21.85 44.33 -11.71
CA VAL A 127 -21.07 43.44 -10.83
C VAL A 127 -21.72 43.33 -9.46
N ASN A 128 -22.31 44.41 -8.99
CA ASN A 128 -22.97 44.45 -7.66
C ASN A 128 -24.40 43.92 -7.65
N LYS A 129 -25.06 43.77 -8.81
CA LYS A 129 -26.46 43.37 -8.90
C LYS A 129 -26.69 41.95 -9.43
N VAL A 130 -25.77 41.41 -10.20
CA VAL A 130 -25.99 40.12 -10.92
C VAL A 130 -25.05 39.03 -10.42
N ASN A 131 -25.60 37.86 -10.13
CA ASN A 131 -24.81 36.66 -9.73
C ASN A 131 -24.41 35.84 -10.97
N THR A 132 -23.38 36.28 -11.68
CA THR A 132 -22.88 35.58 -12.89
C THR A 132 -21.81 34.55 -12.62
N ALA A 133 -21.05 34.71 -11.53
CA ALA A 133 -20.01 33.78 -11.16
C ALA A 133 -20.57 32.47 -10.59
N VAL A 134 -19.92 31.36 -10.89
CA VAL A 134 -20.35 30.01 -10.48
C VAL A 134 -19.21 29.30 -9.79
N ARG A 135 -19.50 28.78 -8.61
CA ARG A 135 -18.66 27.80 -7.92
C ARG A 135 -19.23 26.40 -8.16
N ALA A 136 -18.40 25.49 -8.66
CA ALA A 136 -18.75 24.07 -8.77
C ALA A 136 -17.94 23.26 -7.74
N THR A 137 -18.62 22.47 -6.92
CA THR A 137 -18.00 21.62 -5.89
C THR A 137 -18.39 20.18 -6.13
N HIS A 138 -17.42 19.29 -6.24
CA HIS A 138 -17.64 17.85 -6.29
C HIS A 138 -17.83 17.32 -4.87
N LEU A 139 -19.02 16.87 -4.54
CA LEU A 139 -19.42 16.50 -3.16
C LEU A 139 -18.54 15.37 -2.58
N PRO A 140 -18.23 14.27 -3.31
CA PRO A 140 -17.46 13.16 -2.75
C PRO A 140 -16.01 13.52 -2.40
N THR A 141 -15.35 14.39 -3.19
CA THR A 141 -13.95 14.76 -2.97
C THR A 141 -13.77 16.10 -2.27
N GLY A 142 -14.82 16.93 -2.17
CA GLY A 142 -14.73 18.28 -1.65
C GLY A 142 -13.96 19.27 -2.56
N VAL A 143 -13.49 18.84 -3.73
CA VAL A 143 -12.78 19.70 -4.68
C VAL A 143 -13.73 20.75 -5.23
N SER A 144 -13.34 22.01 -5.17
CA SER A 144 -14.14 23.12 -5.69
C SER A 144 -13.34 23.98 -6.65
N VAL A 145 -14.03 24.53 -7.65
CA VAL A 145 -13.49 25.47 -8.63
C VAL A 145 -14.45 26.66 -8.81
N PHE A 146 -13.92 27.74 -9.28
CA PHE A 146 -14.64 28.98 -9.46
C PHE A 146 -14.47 29.49 -10.89
N ALA A 147 -15.56 29.95 -11.52
CA ALA A 147 -15.55 30.56 -12.85
C ALA A 147 -16.38 31.86 -12.86
N GLN A 148 -15.73 32.93 -13.34
CA GLN A 148 -16.32 34.27 -13.47
C GLN A 148 -15.91 34.97 -14.77
N ASP A 149 -15.48 34.20 -15.76
CA ASP A 149 -14.80 34.70 -16.97
C ASP A 149 -15.79 35.32 -17.95
N SER A 150 -17.03 34.81 -17.96
CA SER A 150 -18.07 35.30 -18.87
C SER A 150 -19.13 36.14 -18.14
N ARG A 151 -19.81 36.98 -18.91
CA ARG A 151 -21.01 37.70 -18.45
C ARG A 151 -22.25 36.80 -18.35
N SER A 152 -22.19 35.62 -18.94
CA SER A 152 -23.24 34.60 -18.91
C SER A 152 -23.03 33.60 -17.79
N GLN A 153 -24.02 33.49 -16.88
CA GLN A 153 -24.00 32.49 -15.83
C GLN A 153 -23.94 31.06 -16.39
N LEU A 154 -24.61 30.80 -17.53
CA LEU A 154 -24.62 29.49 -18.17
C LEU A 154 -23.23 29.11 -18.71
N GLU A 155 -22.51 30.07 -19.30
CA GLU A 155 -21.13 29.85 -19.75
C GLU A 155 -20.18 29.61 -18.58
N ASN A 156 -20.29 30.41 -17.52
CA ASN A 156 -19.52 30.20 -16.30
C ASN A 156 -19.79 28.83 -15.66
N LYS A 157 -21.04 28.35 -15.74
CA LYS A 157 -21.36 26.99 -15.27
C LYS A 157 -20.65 25.92 -16.11
N LYS A 158 -20.62 26.04 -17.43
CA LYS A 158 -19.91 25.12 -18.32
C LYS A 158 -18.39 25.16 -18.07
N LEU A 159 -17.83 26.36 -17.93
CA LEU A 159 -16.40 26.56 -17.63
C LEU A 159 -16.03 25.97 -16.25
N ALA A 160 -16.86 26.21 -15.23
CA ALA A 160 -16.64 25.63 -13.91
C ALA A 160 -16.65 24.10 -13.94
N LEU A 161 -17.56 23.49 -14.73
CA LEU A 161 -17.62 22.05 -14.88
C LEU A 161 -16.38 21.49 -15.60
N ALA A 162 -15.93 22.16 -16.67
CA ALA A 162 -14.71 21.76 -17.39
C ALA A 162 -13.48 21.83 -16.47
N ARG A 163 -13.28 22.95 -15.78
CA ARG A 163 -12.20 23.14 -14.80
C ARG A 163 -12.24 22.14 -13.65
N LEU A 164 -13.46 21.78 -13.20
CA LEU A 164 -13.63 20.78 -12.15
C LEU A 164 -13.16 19.40 -12.62
N LYS A 165 -13.50 19.01 -13.86
CA LYS A 165 -13.02 17.76 -14.47
C LYS A 165 -11.50 17.71 -14.58
N GLU A 166 -10.87 18.80 -15.03
CA GLU A 166 -9.39 18.91 -15.09
C GLU A 166 -8.77 18.80 -13.69
N LYS A 167 -9.32 19.53 -12.73
CA LYS A 167 -8.80 19.51 -11.35
C LYS A 167 -8.92 18.15 -10.68
N LEU A 168 -10.01 17.43 -10.93
CA LEU A 168 -10.20 16.07 -10.44
C LEU A 168 -9.19 15.10 -11.08
N ALA A 169 -8.93 15.23 -12.38
CA ALA A 169 -7.92 14.45 -13.08
C ALA A 169 -6.50 14.72 -12.54
N GLU A 170 -6.14 15.97 -12.22
CA GLU A 170 -4.88 16.31 -11.55
C GLU A 170 -4.76 15.63 -10.18
N VAL A 171 -5.82 15.70 -9.36
CA VAL A 171 -5.84 15.05 -8.03
C VAL A 171 -5.69 13.54 -8.15
N GLU A 172 -6.37 12.90 -9.12
CA GLU A 172 -6.22 11.46 -9.38
C GLU A 172 -4.80 11.09 -9.79
N LEU A 173 -4.17 11.87 -10.69
CA LEU A 173 -2.77 11.67 -11.08
C LEU A 173 -1.81 11.83 -9.90
N GLN A 174 -2.04 12.82 -9.04
CA GLN A 174 -1.23 13.02 -7.83
C GLN A 174 -1.36 11.83 -6.87
N GLN A 175 -2.58 11.35 -6.64
CA GLN A 175 -2.81 10.18 -5.79
C GLN A 175 -2.13 8.91 -6.36
N LEU A 176 -2.16 8.72 -7.69
CA LEU A 176 -1.46 7.61 -8.35
C LEU A 176 0.06 7.73 -8.19
N ALA A 177 0.61 8.95 -8.30
CA ALA A 177 2.04 9.20 -8.09
C ALA A 177 2.45 8.94 -6.63
N GLU A 178 1.66 9.37 -5.66
CA GLU A 178 1.87 9.10 -4.24
C GLU A 178 1.81 7.60 -3.92
N GLN A 179 0.88 6.86 -4.53
CA GLN A 179 0.84 5.40 -4.40
C GLN A 179 2.10 4.74 -4.98
N ALA A 180 2.51 5.14 -6.19
CA ALA A 180 3.74 4.62 -6.79
C ALA A 180 4.95 4.89 -5.88
N GLN A 181 5.02 6.08 -5.27
CA GLN A 181 6.05 6.44 -4.31
C GLN A 181 5.97 5.59 -3.02
N ASN A 182 4.78 5.32 -2.51
CA ASN A 182 4.59 4.45 -1.34
C ASN A 182 4.97 3.00 -1.64
N HIS A 183 4.63 2.48 -2.82
CA HIS A 183 5.12 1.18 -3.29
C HIS A 183 6.65 1.12 -3.30
N TRP A 184 7.29 2.17 -3.83
CA TRP A 184 8.74 2.30 -3.83
C TRP A 184 9.33 2.37 -2.41
N ASN A 185 8.72 3.14 -1.52
CA ASN A 185 9.15 3.25 -0.13
C ASN A 185 9.08 1.90 0.59
N ASN A 186 8.04 1.09 0.35
CA ASN A 186 7.94 -0.25 0.90
C ASN A 186 9.11 -1.15 0.48
N HIS A 187 9.60 -1.01 -0.77
CA HIS A 187 10.82 -1.69 -1.20
C HIS A 187 12.07 -1.28 -0.41
N THR A 188 12.11 -0.06 0.11
CA THR A 188 13.27 0.43 0.86
C THR A 188 13.17 0.14 2.37
N GLN A 189 11.96 -0.09 2.89
CA GLN A 189 11.67 -0.20 4.32
C GLN A 189 11.67 -1.63 4.86
N VAL A 190 12.10 -2.63 4.10
CA VAL A 190 12.23 -4.00 4.63
C VAL A 190 13.20 -4.01 5.80
N GLN A 191 12.65 -4.04 7.03
CA GLN A 191 13.43 -4.01 8.25
C GLN A 191 14.13 -5.35 8.48
N ARG A 192 15.41 -5.30 8.83
CA ARG A 192 16.16 -6.48 9.23
C ARG A 192 15.98 -6.71 10.73
N GLY A 193 15.34 -7.81 11.08
CA GLY A 193 15.08 -8.16 12.49
C GLY A 193 13.58 -8.28 12.78
N ASN A 194 13.27 -8.82 13.94
CA ASN A 194 11.91 -8.98 14.47
C ASN A 194 10.89 -9.59 13.46
N PRO A 195 11.23 -10.71 12.78
CA PRO A 195 10.36 -11.28 11.76
C PRO A 195 9.06 -11.80 12.37
N VAL A 196 7.95 -11.62 11.64
CA VAL A 196 6.64 -12.19 11.99
C VAL A 196 6.67 -13.71 11.78
N ARG A 197 7.35 -14.16 10.73
CA ARG A 197 7.55 -15.58 10.41
C ARG A 197 9.00 -15.86 10.06
N THR A 198 9.47 -17.05 10.42
CA THR A 198 10.80 -17.53 10.06
C THR A 198 10.68 -18.89 9.39
N PHE A 199 11.31 -19.04 8.24
CA PHE A 199 11.43 -20.30 7.51
C PHE A 199 12.88 -20.79 7.60
N LYS A 200 13.09 -22.09 7.70
CA LYS A 200 14.44 -22.69 7.79
C LYS A 200 14.65 -23.77 6.74
N GLY A 201 15.91 -23.87 6.29
CA GLY A 201 16.38 -24.91 5.38
C GLY A 201 15.82 -24.80 3.97
N THR A 202 16.22 -25.76 3.13
CA THR A 202 15.78 -25.89 1.73
C THR A 202 14.31 -26.27 1.60
N ASP A 203 13.80 -27.01 2.58
CA ASP A 203 12.41 -27.51 2.62
C ASP A 203 11.42 -26.42 3.01
N PHE A 204 11.88 -25.22 3.32
CA PHE A 204 11.06 -24.06 3.67
C PHE A 204 10.06 -24.33 4.80
N LYS A 205 10.47 -25.10 5.80
CA LYS A 205 9.62 -25.40 6.96
C LYS A 205 9.41 -24.16 7.81
N SER A 206 8.15 -23.79 8.03
CA SER A 206 7.77 -22.69 8.91
C SER A 206 8.12 -23.07 10.34
N THR A 207 8.97 -22.29 10.99
CA THR A 207 9.07 -22.26 12.45
C THR A 207 8.31 -21.03 12.92
N TYR A 208 7.18 -21.25 13.58
CA TYR A 208 6.45 -20.18 14.24
C TYR A 208 7.37 -19.56 15.31
N VAL A 209 7.82 -18.36 15.06
CA VAL A 209 8.55 -17.60 16.09
C VAL A 209 7.51 -16.93 16.95
N GLU A 210 7.11 -17.59 18.05
CA GLU A 210 6.44 -16.88 19.12
C GLU A 210 7.19 -15.58 19.42
N LYS A 211 6.48 -14.47 19.69
CA LYS A 211 7.03 -13.17 20.13
C LYS A 211 7.78 -13.23 21.47
N SER A 212 8.48 -14.33 21.76
CA SER A 212 8.99 -14.69 23.06
C SER A 212 10.46 -14.37 23.31
N TYR A 213 11.18 -13.77 22.34
CA TYR A 213 12.58 -13.44 22.59
C TYR A 213 12.74 -12.45 23.77
N LYS A 214 11.87 -11.44 23.84
CA LYS A 214 11.83 -10.53 25.00
C LYS A 214 11.41 -11.26 26.28
N LYS A 215 10.46 -12.21 26.18
CA LYS A 215 9.97 -12.99 27.32
C LYS A 215 11.04 -13.98 27.79
N LYS A 216 11.64 -14.75 26.90
CA LYS A 216 12.78 -15.66 27.21
C LYS A 216 13.98 -14.95 27.77
N ARG A 217 14.32 -13.76 27.24
CA ARG A 217 15.42 -12.93 27.78
C ARG A 217 15.09 -12.36 29.16
N ALA A 218 13.82 -12.01 29.41
CA ALA A 218 13.38 -11.55 30.72
C ALA A 218 13.34 -12.70 31.74
N GLU A 219 12.92 -13.89 31.32
CA GLU A 219 12.93 -15.11 32.13
C GLU A 219 14.36 -15.55 32.47
N ALA A 220 15.26 -15.60 31.48
CA ALA A 220 16.67 -15.90 31.69
C ALA A 220 17.36 -14.88 32.59
N LYS A 221 17.05 -13.57 32.49
CA LYS A 221 17.53 -12.55 33.42
C LYS A 221 17.01 -12.73 34.86
N ARG A 222 15.75 -13.18 35.01
CA ARG A 222 15.19 -13.48 36.34
C ARG A 222 15.83 -14.72 36.96
N GLU A 223 16.11 -15.72 36.12
CA GLU A 223 16.76 -16.96 36.57
C GLU A 223 18.21 -16.72 37.01
N ILE A 224 18.98 -15.94 36.22
CA ILE A 224 20.34 -15.52 36.60
C ILE A 224 20.32 -14.74 37.91
N ARG A 225 19.40 -13.79 38.10
CA ARG A 225 19.30 -13.05 39.39
C ARG A 225 18.98 -13.96 40.56
N ARG A 226 18.12 -14.97 40.42
CA ARG A 226 17.83 -15.93 41.48
C ARG A 226 19.04 -16.75 41.86
N LEU A 227 19.91 -17.11 40.90
CA LEU A 227 21.12 -17.88 41.13
C LEU A 227 22.29 -17.01 41.69
N THR A 228 22.18 -15.69 41.62
CA THR A 228 23.19 -14.76 42.15
C THR A 228 22.80 -14.18 43.52
N ASP A 229 21.54 -14.35 43.93
CA ASP A 229 21.02 -13.89 45.23
C ASP A 229 20.94 -15.05 46.27
N GLU A 230 21.39 -16.28 45.90
CA GLU A 230 21.75 -17.40 46.80
C GLU A 230 23.27 -17.48 47.00
#